data_98c19d26a6a3304d6c3e26c70722237f
#
_entry.id   98c19d26a6a3304d6c3e26c70722237f
#
_cell.length_a   1.000
_cell.length_b   1.000
_cell.length_c   1.000
_cell.angle_alpha   90.00
_cell.angle_beta   90.00
_cell.angle_gamma   90.00
#
_symmetry.space_group_name_H-M   'P 1'
#
loop_
_entity.id
_entity.type
_entity.pdbx_description
1 polymer ?
#
loop_
_entity_poly.entity_id
_entity_poly.type
_entity_poly.pdbx_seq_one_letter_code
_entity_poly.pdbx_strand_id
1 'polypeptide(L)'
;PIGSRGLGDVYKRQSLLDMDWHSISAEQAQQLDANKFESESLKKYGLLDEIAPRYRTTYFAHIFSGGYSSGYYSYVHAAVLDSDAFEAFKEAGDVFDAELSSRLRETIYSKGSTEDAMDLFVNFRGRKAVIEPLLKVRGLDGSN
;
A
#
# COMPACT_ATOMS: atom_id res chain seq x y z
N PRO A 1 15.41 3.00 15.03
CA PRO A 1 15.24 3.99 13.96
C PRO A 1 13.78 4.03 13.51
N ILE A 2 13.19 5.22 13.59
CA ILE A 2 11.77 5.49 13.24
C ILE A 2 11.52 5.34 11.72
N GLY A 3 12.57 5.22 10.91
CA GLY A 3 12.52 5.41 9.46
C GLY A 3 11.62 4.47 8.65
N SER A 4 11.61 3.17 8.88
CA SER A 4 10.82 2.23 8.06
C SER A 4 9.41 1.96 8.61
N ARG A 5 9.26 1.96 9.93
CA ARG A 5 7.96 1.78 10.59
C ARG A 5 7.03 2.97 10.36
N GLY A 6 7.56 4.21 10.42
CA GLY A 6 6.80 5.44 10.20
C GLY A 6 6.22 5.60 8.79
N LEU A 7 6.98 5.24 7.74
CA LEU A 7 6.51 5.35 6.36
C LEU A 7 5.37 4.38 6.04
N GLY A 8 5.43 3.14 6.55
CA GLY A 8 4.37 2.16 6.36
C GLY A 8 3.04 2.61 6.96
N ASP A 9 3.08 3.22 8.13
CA ASP A 9 1.89 3.75 8.80
C ASP A 9 1.32 4.99 8.11
N VAL A 10 2.17 5.83 7.54
CA VAL A 10 1.74 7.01 6.78
C VAL A 10 0.91 6.61 5.55
N TYR A 11 1.39 5.68 4.72
CA TYR A 11 0.64 5.21 3.54
C TYR A 11 -0.69 4.53 3.91
N LYS A 12 -0.70 3.73 4.97
CA LYS A 12 -1.89 3.06 5.47
C LYS A 12 -2.97 4.06 5.88
N ARG A 13 -2.59 5.08 6.64
CA ARG A 13 -3.53 6.11 7.12
C ARG A 13 -4.01 7.03 6.00
N GLN A 14 -3.16 7.33 5.02
CA GLN A 14 -3.57 8.04 3.81
C GLN A 14 -4.59 7.26 2.99
N SER A 15 -4.45 5.93 2.91
CA SER A 15 -5.45 5.07 2.25
C SER A 15 -6.79 5.08 2.99
N LEU A 16 -6.77 5.13 4.32
CA LEU A 16 -7.99 5.22 5.13
C LEU A 16 -8.63 6.61 5.02
N LEU A 17 -7.84 7.67 4.98
CA LEU A 17 -8.32 9.04 4.73
C LEU A 17 -8.95 9.17 3.34
N ASP A 18 -8.35 8.55 2.31
CA ASP A 18 -8.93 8.47 0.97
C ASP A 18 -10.31 7.82 0.99
N MET A 19 -10.43 6.67 1.65
CA MET A 19 -11.71 5.97 1.80
C MET A 19 -12.75 6.81 2.56
N ASP A 20 -12.38 7.48 3.64
CA ASP A 20 -13.28 8.34 4.40
C ASP A 20 -13.78 9.50 3.52
N TRP A 21 -12.92 10.16 2.74
CA TRP A 21 -13.31 11.23 1.82
C TRP A 21 -14.29 10.77 0.73
N HIS A 22 -14.12 9.58 0.21
CA HIS A 22 -14.95 9.06 -0.88
C HIS A 22 -16.15 8.23 -0.40
N SER A 23 -16.39 8.21 0.92
CA SER A 23 -17.54 7.54 1.54
C SER A 23 -18.62 8.52 2.05
N ILE A 24 -18.35 9.83 2.01
CA ILE A 24 -19.33 10.86 2.41
C ILE A 24 -20.21 11.27 1.24
N SER A 25 -21.42 11.78 1.54
CA SER A 25 -22.31 12.32 0.51
C SER A 25 -21.86 13.70 0.02
N ALA A 26 -22.36 14.11 -1.16
CA ALA A 26 -22.10 15.45 -1.70
C ALA A 26 -22.59 16.56 -0.76
N GLU A 27 -23.73 16.36 -0.09
CA GLU A 27 -24.29 17.31 0.89
C GLU A 27 -23.39 17.43 2.11
N GLN A 28 -22.87 16.31 2.61
CA GLN A 28 -21.90 16.31 3.72
C GLN A 28 -20.63 17.05 3.31
N ALA A 29 -20.08 16.76 2.12
CA ALA A 29 -18.86 17.38 1.63
C ALA A 29 -18.95 18.92 1.55
N GLN A 30 -20.12 19.47 1.19
CA GLN A 30 -20.33 20.91 1.10
C GLN A 30 -20.29 21.64 2.45
N GLN A 31 -20.51 20.93 3.55
CA GLN A 31 -20.59 21.50 4.91
C GLN A 31 -19.34 21.27 5.74
N LEU A 32 -18.37 20.50 5.23
CA LEU A 32 -17.18 20.09 5.96
C LEU A 32 -16.03 21.11 5.82
N ASP A 33 -15.36 21.40 6.93
CA ASP A 33 -14.02 21.95 6.91
C ASP A 33 -13.01 20.83 6.64
N ALA A 34 -12.23 20.95 5.58
CA ALA A 34 -11.30 19.92 5.12
C ALA A 34 -10.22 19.55 6.16
N ASN A 35 -9.71 20.55 6.90
CA ASN A 35 -8.69 20.28 7.91
C ASN A 35 -9.28 19.58 9.14
N LYS A 36 -10.50 19.97 9.52
CA LYS A 36 -11.21 19.34 10.63
C LYS A 36 -11.53 17.89 10.30
N PHE A 37 -12.09 17.63 9.12
CA PHE A 37 -12.40 16.28 8.66
C PHE A 37 -11.16 15.39 8.63
N GLU A 38 -10.05 15.88 8.06
CA GLU A 38 -8.76 15.17 8.05
C GLU A 38 -8.31 14.80 9.47
N SER A 39 -8.32 15.78 10.39
CA SER A 39 -7.91 15.55 11.77
C SER A 39 -8.78 14.51 12.47
N GLU A 40 -10.09 14.55 12.30
CA GLU A 40 -11.03 13.60 12.88
C GLU A 40 -10.87 12.19 12.30
N SER A 41 -10.71 12.08 10.97
CA SER A 41 -10.43 10.82 10.28
C SER A 41 -9.12 10.19 10.77
N LEU A 42 -8.03 10.94 10.79
CA LEU A 42 -6.73 10.43 11.19
C LEU A 42 -6.70 10.02 12.68
N LYS A 43 -7.38 10.76 13.56
CA LYS A 43 -7.55 10.40 14.98
C LYS A 43 -8.33 9.10 15.16
N LYS A 44 -9.39 8.90 14.39
CA LYS A 44 -10.17 7.64 14.38
C LYS A 44 -9.28 6.43 14.13
N TYR A 45 -8.25 6.58 13.32
CA TYR A 45 -7.28 5.52 13.00
C TYR A 45 -6.01 5.55 13.87
N GLY A 46 -6.00 6.32 14.94
CA GLY A 46 -4.94 6.35 15.93
C GLY A 46 -3.66 7.06 15.49
N LEU A 47 -3.76 8.07 14.61
CA LEU A 47 -2.63 8.94 14.32
C LEU A 47 -2.39 9.87 15.51
N LEU A 48 -1.13 9.99 15.93
CA LEU A 48 -0.71 10.96 16.92
C LEU A 48 -0.72 12.35 16.29
N ASP A 49 -1.12 13.37 17.06
CA ASP A 49 -1.22 14.77 16.57
C ASP A 49 0.13 15.33 16.11
N GLU A 50 1.24 14.80 16.65
CA GLU A 50 2.61 15.20 16.30
C GLU A 50 3.08 14.62 14.95
N ILE A 51 2.35 13.68 14.37
CA ILE A 51 2.71 13.04 13.10
C ILE A 51 1.81 13.59 11.99
N ALA A 52 2.36 14.50 11.18
CA ALA A 52 1.64 15.00 10.01
C ALA A 52 1.48 13.90 8.95
N PRO A 53 0.33 13.83 8.26
CA PRO A 53 0.18 12.97 7.09
C PRO A 53 1.10 13.46 5.96
N ARG A 54 1.52 12.55 5.09
CA ARG A 54 2.38 12.89 3.93
C ARG A 54 1.72 13.93 3.02
N TYR A 55 0.44 13.75 2.75
CA TYR A 55 -0.38 14.70 2.01
C TYR A 55 -1.52 15.18 2.90
N ARG A 56 -1.62 16.50 3.05
CA ARG A 56 -2.80 17.12 3.65
C ARG A 56 -3.91 17.13 2.61
N THR A 57 -5.15 17.02 3.04
CA THR A 57 -6.34 17.02 2.17
C THR A 57 -6.29 18.13 1.11
N THR A 58 -5.86 19.31 1.49
CA THR A 58 -5.83 20.51 0.62
C THR A 58 -4.87 20.39 -0.58
N TYR A 59 -3.94 19.47 -0.58
CA TYR A 59 -3.01 19.20 -1.70
C TYR A 59 -2.83 17.71 -2.02
N PHE A 60 -3.80 16.89 -1.64
CA PHE A 60 -3.78 15.46 -1.93
C PHE A 60 -4.27 15.16 -3.36
N ALA A 61 -3.53 15.66 -4.35
CA ALA A 61 -3.89 15.57 -5.76
C ALA A 61 -4.14 14.13 -6.24
N HIS A 62 -3.46 13.13 -5.69
CA HIS A 62 -3.65 11.72 -6.06
C HIS A 62 -5.11 11.30 -6.01
N ILE A 63 -5.82 11.66 -4.95
CA ILE A 63 -7.20 11.19 -4.71
C ILE A 63 -8.26 12.15 -5.25
N PHE A 64 -7.93 13.42 -5.50
CA PHE A 64 -8.88 14.42 -6.00
C PHE A 64 -8.72 14.75 -7.48
N SER A 65 -7.55 14.52 -8.07
CA SER A 65 -7.29 14.83 -9.49
C SER A 65 -6.40 13.81 -10.21
N GLY A 66 -5.82 12.86 -9.48
CA GLY A 66 -4.81 11.94 -10.00
C GLY A 66 -5.28 10.53 -10.36
N GLY A 67 -6.57 10.23 -10.30
CA GLY A 67 -7.09 8.90 -10.65
C GLY A 67 -6.97 7.84 -9.55
N TYR A 68 -6.63 8.22 -8.33
CA TYR A 68 -6.55 7.33 -7.16
C TYR A 68 -7.71 7.50 -6.18
N SER A 69 -8.84 8.07 -6.60
CA SER A 69 -10.06 8.20 -5.78
C SER A 69 -10.52 6.84 -5.29
N SER A 70 -10.64 6.66 -3.98
CA SER A 70 -10.89 5.35 -3.32
C SER A 70 -9.87 4.27 -3.71
N GLY A 71 -8.73 4.63 -4.26
CA GLY A 71 -7.73 3.73 -4.83
C GLY A 71 -6.32 3.88 -4.27
N TYR A 72 -6.10 4.78 -3.31
CA TYR A 72 -4.76 5.00 -2.76
C TYR A 72 -4.21 3.78 -1.99
N TYR A 73 -5.07 2.89 -1.53
CA TYR A 73 -4.70 1.62 -0.92
C TYR A 73 -3.88 0.71 -1.86
N SER A 74 -3.91 0.96 -3.17
CA SER A 74 -3.12 0.20 -4.16
C SER A 74 -1.63 0.18 -3.85
N TYR A 75 -1.09 1.24 -3.25
CA TYR A 75 0.31 1.28 -2.80
C TYR A 75 0.60 0.27 -1.69
N VAL A 76 -0.34 0.06 -0.77
CA VAL A 76 -0.19 -0.95 0.29
C VAL A 76 -0.32 -2.35 -0.30
N HIS A 77 -1.27 -2.54 -1.22
CA HIS A 77 -1.45 -3.81 -1.92
C HIS A 77 -0.21 -4.19 -2.75
N ALA A 78 0.34 -3.23 -3.51
CA ALA A 78 1.57 -3.45 -4.25
C ALA A 78 2.76 -3.82 -3.33
N ALA A 79 2.85 -3.20 -2.14
CA ALA A 79 3.89 -3.55 -1.17
C ALA A 79 3.75 -4.98 -0.63
N VAL A 80 2.53 -5.52 -0.53
CA VAL A 80 2.32 -6.95 -0.19
C VAL A 80 2.87 -7.85 -1.29
N LEU A 81 2.51 -7.58 -2.54
CA LEU A 81 2.98 -8.36 -3.69
C LEU A 81 4.51 -8.29 -3.83
N ASP A 82 5.08 -7.10 -3.73
CA ASP A 82 6.53 -6.86 -3.81
C ASP A 82 7.29 -7.63 -2.73
N SER A 83 6.86 -7.51 -1.47
CA SER A 83 7.51 -8.18 -0.36
C SER A 83 7.45 -9.71 -0.47
N ASP A 84 6.32 -10.27 -0.90
CA ASP A 84 6.17 -11.72 -1.08
C ASP A 84 6.89 -12.22 -2.34
N ALA A 85 6.96 -11.43 -3.41
CA ALA A 85 7.77 -11.76 -4.57
C ALA A 85 9.27 -11.81 -4.21
N PHE A 86 9.75 -10.84 -3.42
CA PHE A 86 11.14 -10.85 -2.95
C PHE A 86 11.45 -12.00 -1.99
N GLU A 87 10.48 -12.46 -1.21
CA GLU A 87 10.66 -13.61 -0.32
C GLU A 87 11.01 -14.88 -1.11
N ALA A 88 10.54 -15.04 -2.38
CA ALA A 88 10.95 -16.15 -3.24
C ALA A 88 12.46 -16.23 -3.46
N PHE A 89 13.11 -15.08 -3.65
CA PHE A 89 14.56 -15.01 -3.81
C PHE A 89 15.31 -15.35 -2.53
N LYS A 90 14.78 -14.95 -1.38
CA LYS A 90 15.35 -15.34 -0.08
C LYS A 90 15.20 -16.84 0.18
N GLU A 91 14.06 -17.41 -0.17
CA GLU A 91 13.80 -18.86 -0.07
C GLU A 91 14.75 -19.66 -0.98
N ALA A 92 15.08 -19.15 -2.16
CA ALA A 92 16.07 -19.74 -3.05
C ALA A 92 17.51 -19.62 -2.52
N GLY A 93 17.76 -18.72 -1.56
CA GLY A 93 19.08 -18.48 -1.00
C GLY A 93 19.99 -17.58 -1.85
N ASP A 94 19.52 -17.09 -2.98
CA ASP A 94 20.22 -16.16 -3.86
C ASP A 94 19.28 -15.06 -4.35
N VAL A 95 19.54 -13.82 -3.94
CA VAL A 95 18.76 -12.66 -4.35
C VAL A 95 18.96 -12.26 -5.82
N PHE A 96 19.95 -12.85 -6.48
CA PHE A 96 20.26 -12.68 -7.90
C PHE A 96 20.02 -13.94 -8.72
N ASP A 97 19.23 -14.90 -8.20
CA ASP A 97 18.89 -16.12 -8.91
C ASP A 97 18.36 -15.83 -10.32
N ALA A 98 19.06 -16.36 -11.33
CA ALA A 98 18.79 -16.05 -12.73
C ALA A 98 17.49 -16.70 -13.24
N GLU A 99 17.15 -17.89 -12.75
CA GLU A 99 15.93 -18.58 -13.13
C GLU A 99 14.71 -17.89 -12.57
N LEU A 100 14.73 -17.52 -11.28
CA LEU A 100 13.69 -16.73 -10.65
C LEU A 100 13.53 -15.35 -11.30
N SER A 101 14.64 -14.69 -11.63
CA SER A 101 14.62 -13.39 -12.31
C SER A 101 13.99 -13.48 -13.69
N SER A 102 14.32 -14.51 -14.47
CA SER A 102 13.70 -14.76 -15.78
C SER A 102 12.20 -15.04 -15.62
N ARG A 103 11.82 -15.89 -14.68
CA ARG A 103 10.41 -16.21 -14.39
C ARG A 103 9.62 -14.97 -13.97
N LEU A 104 10.16 -14.13 -13.08
CA LEU A 104 9.54 -12.86 -12.66
C LEU A 104 9.31 -11.93 -13.86
N ARG A 105 10.32 -11.79 -14.71
CA ARG A 105 10.22 -11.00 -15.93
C ARG A 105 9.15 -11.54 -16.88
N GLU A 106 9.13 -12.84 -17.13
CA GLU A 106 8.24 -13.46 -18.12
C GLU A 106 6.79 -13.52 -17.64
N THR A 107 6.57 -13.80 -16.36
CA THR A 107 5.23 -13.98 -15.80
C THR A 107 4.57 -12.70 -15.34
N ILE A 108 5.32 -11.67 -14.95
CA ILE A 108 4.80 -10.41 -14.42
C ILE A 108 5.17 -9.23 -15.30
N TYR A 109 6.46 -8.90 -15.41
CA TYR A 109 6.87 -7.61 -16.01
C TYR A 109 6.58 -7.53 -17.51
N SER A 110 6.77 -8.62 -18.26
CA SER A 110 6.47 -8.64 -19.71
C SER A 110 4.97 -8.68 -20.02
N LYS A 111 4.14 -9.02 -19.05
CA LYS A 111 2.69 -9.13 -19.21
C LYS A 111 1.96 -7.81 -18.98
N GLY A 112 2.49 -6.96 -18.08
CA GLY A 112 1.84 -5.70 -17.73
C GLY A 112 0.41 -5.92 -17.24
N SER A 113 -0.56 -5.29 -17.89
CA SER A 113 -2.00 -5.37 -17.54
C SER A 113 -2.79 -6.27 -18.49
N THR A 114 -2.17 -7.27 -19.11
CA THR A 114 -2.86 -8.18 -20.05
C THR A 114 -3.70 -9.25 -19.37
N GLU A 115 -3.43 -9.52 -18.11
CA GLU A 115 -4.11 -10.52 -17.29
C GLU A 115 -4.36 -9.94 -15.89
N ASP A 116 -5.18 -10.59 -15.07
CA ASP A 116 -5.38 -10.19 -13.68
C ASP A 116 -4.06 -10.24 -12.89
N ALA A 117 -3.78 -9.23 -12.10
CA ALA A 117 -2.52 -9.09 -11.38
C ALA A 117 -2.26 -10.26 -10.39
N MET A 118 -3.32 -10.79 -9.77
CA MET A 118 -3.19 -11.92 -8.86
C MET A 118 -2.92 -13.22 -9.61
N ASP A 119 -3.47 -13.40 -10.81
CA ASP A 119 -3.20 -14.55 -11.65
C ASP A 119 -1.74 -14.55 -12.13
N LEU A 120 -1.24 -13.38 -12.55
CA LEU A 120 0.19 -13.20 -12.88
C LEU A 120 1.08 -13.52 -11.68
N PHE A 121 0.69 -13.08 -10.50
CA PHE A 121 1.43 -13.36 -9.26
C PHE A 121 1.43 -14.86 -8.93
N VAL A 122 0.28 -15.55 -9.08
CA VAL A 122 0.18 -17.00 -8.90
C VAL A 122 1.05 -17.75 -9.91
N ASN A 123 1.11 -17.29 -11.16
CA ASN A 123 1.98 -17.87 -12.18
C ASN A 123 3.47 -17.74 -11.82
N PHE A 124 3.85 -16.65 -11.15
CA PHE A 124 5.21 -16.47 -10.64
C PHE A 124 5.48 -17.29 -9.38
N ARG A 125 4.61 -17.17 -8.37
CA ARG A 125 4.87 -17.62 -6.99
C ARG A 125 4.34 -19.04 -6.71
N GLY A 126 3.41 -19.56 -7.55
CA GLY A 126 2.72 -20.84 -7.36
C GLY A 126 1.59 -20.77 -6.33
N ARG A 127 1.31 -19.61 -5.74
CA ARG A 127 0.25 -19.37 -4.76
C ARG A 127 -0.16 -17.90 -4.75
N LYS A 128 -1.29 -17.58 -4.14
CA LYS A 128 -1.67 -16.19 -3.88
C LYS A 128 -0.69 -15.52 -2.92
N ALA A 129 -0.60 -14.20 -3.04
CA ALA A 129 0.21 -13.39 -2.13
C ALA A 129 -0.28 -13.50 -0.68
N VAL A 130 0.66 -13.42 0.25
CA VAL A 130 0.42 -13.39 1.69
C VAL A 130 1.05 -12.15 2.31
N ILE A 131 0.52 -11.69 3.44
CA ILE A 131 0.94 -10.42 4.06
C ILE A 131 2.20 -10.56 4.94
N GLU A 132 2.51 -11.77 5.37
CA GLU A 132 3.57 -12.05 6.35
C GLU A 132 4.94 -11.50 5.96
N PRO A 133 5.41 -11.60 4.69
CA PRO A 133 6.67 -10.98 4.28
C PRO A 133 6.71 -9.48 4.49
N LEU A 134 5.60 -8.77 4.20
CA LEU A 134 5.50 -7.33 4.45
C LEU A 134 5.53 -7.01 5.95
N LEU A 135 4.82 -7.78 6.78
CA LEU A 135 4.85 -7.61 8.24
C LEU A 135 6.25 -7.80 8.78
N LYS A 136 6.98 -8.82 8.30
CA LYS A 136 8.38 -9.09 8.67
C LYS A 136 9.30 -7.92 8.30
N VAL A 137 9.21 -7.40 7.07
CA VAL A 137 10.00 -6.24 6.64
C VAL A 137 9.72 -5.02 7.51
N ARG A 138 8.48 -4.87 7.99
CA ARG A 138 8.06 -3.77 8.87
C ARG A 138 8.32 -4.02 10.36
N GLY A 139 8.82 -5.21 10.74
CA GLY A 139 9.02 -5.61 12.14
C GLY A 139 7.72 -5.71 12.93
N LEU A 140 6.67 -6.20 12.29
CA LEU A 140 5.32 -6.39 12.86
C LEU A 140 4.93 -7.88 12.95
N ASP A 141 5.88 -8.78 12.71
CA ASP A 141 5.70 -10.23 12.70
C ASP A 141 5.75 -10.89 14.10
N GLY A 142 5.83 -10.09 15.16
CA GLY A 142 5.89 -10.58 16.53
C GLY A 142 7.26 -11.16 16.94
N SER A 143 8.25 -11.16 16.05
CA SER A 143 9.63 -11.54 16.35
C SER A 143 10.38 -10.37 16.99
N ASN A 144 10.22 -10.17 18.31
CA ASN A 144 11.04 -9.32 19.17
C ASN A 144 11.68 -10.17 20.25
#